data_d0321a5dfa571adf12f455f96db25214
#
_entry.id   d0321a5dfa571adf12f455f96db25214
#
_cell.length_a   1.000
_cell.length_b   1.000
_cell.length_c   1.000
_cell.angle_alpha   90.00
_cell.angle_beta   90.00
_cell.angle_gamma   90.00
#
_symmetry.space_group_name_H-M   'P 1'
#
loop_
_entity.id
_entity.type
_entity.pdbx_description
1 polymer ?
#
loop_
_entity_poly.entity_id
_entity_poly.type
_entity_poly.pdbx_seq_one_letter_code
_entity_poly.pdbx_strand_id
1 'polypeptide(L)'
;HQTNKLFTFMTDANVIRNPRLGLIAVAFAIFLFATTDVIAKWFGHQGYAPAQIVFLRYLFGMAPVFLMLRKSGIAGLKTQRPFSHGLRACLIFGAIFFFFWGIKLMPLTEAIAIAFTAPLFVALLSIPFLGERVGLLRWLAIFIGFLGAMVILRPGTEAFRVESLLIVASALLFSIGMILTRNMAATETNISMFTYTTSGAALISALFM
;
A
#
# COMPACT_ATOMS: atom_id res chain seq x y z
N HIS A 1 -20.13 -32.55 1.57
CA HIS A 1 -20.79 -32.01 0.35
C HIS A 1 -20.97 -30.47 0.35
N GLN A 2 -20.74 -29.78 1.48
CA GLN A 2 -20.81 -28.30 1.56
C GLN A 2 -19.46 -27.59 1.34
N THR A 3 -18.35 -28.26 1.49
CA THR A 3 -17.01 -27.70 1.27
C THR A 3 -16.70 -27.38 -0.20
N ASN A 4 -17.38 -28.03 -1.13
CA ASN A 4 -17.15 -27.83 -2.56
C ASN A 4 -17.83 -26.56 -3.12
N LYS A 5 -18.91 -26.07 -2.49
CA LYS A 5 -19.58 -24.81 -2.91
C LYS A 5 -18.83 -23.54 -2.52
N LEU A 6 -18.07 -23.58 -1.43
CA LEU A 6 -17.22 -22.44 -0.99
C LEU A 6 -16.01 -22.26 -1.91
N PHE A 7 -15.45 -23.35 -2.43
CA PHE A 7 -14.34 -23.28 -3.41
C PHE A 7 -14.81 -22.79 -4.79
N THR A 8 -16.03 -23.12 -5.20
CA THR A 8 -16.60 -22.69 -6.48
C THR A 8 -16.92 -21.19 -6.49
N PHE A 9 -17.19 -20.58 -5.33
CA PHE A 9 -17.46 -19.14 -5.24
C PHE A 9 -16.16 -18.29 -5.27
N MET A 10 -15.02 -18.86 -4.92
CA MET A 10 -13.70 -18.19 -5.06
C MET A 10 -13.13 -18.34 -6.48
N THR A 11 -13.65 -19.26 -7.27
CA THR A 11 -13.34 -19.45 -8.68
C THR A 11 -14.52 -19.04 -9.58
N ASP A 12 -15.16 -17.91 -9.28
CA ASP A 12 -15.96 -17.25 -10.31
C ASP A 12 -14.99 -16.68 -11.37
N ALA A 13 -14.50 -17.63 -12.15
CA ALA A 13 -13.63 -17.44 -13.31
C ALA A 13 -14.22 -16.48 -14.37
N ASN A 14 -15.46 -16.05 -14.19
CA ASN A 14 -16.13 -15.11 -15.07
C ASN A 14 -15.64 -13.67 -14.92
N VAL A 15 -15.12 -13.27 -13.74
CA VAL A 15 -14.49 -11.95 -13.55
C VAL A 15 -13.10 -11.92 -14.17
N ILE A 16 -12.38 -13.05 -14.16
CA ILE A 16 -11.04 -13.19 -14.77
C ILE A 16 -11.13 -13.35 -16.31
N ARG A 17 -12.29 -13.71 -16.84
CA ARG A 17 -12.48 -13.96 -18.29
C ARG A 17 -12.58 -12.70 -19.14
N ASN A 18 -12.75 -11.52 -18.56
CA ASN A 18 -12.84 -10.28 -19.33
C ASN A 18 -11.70 -9.32 -18.97
N PRO A 19 -10.54 -9.38 -19.67
CA PRO A 19 -9.38 -8.55 -19.36
C PRO A 19 -9.69 -7.05 -19.43
N ARG A 20 -10.70 -6.64 -20.21
CA ARG A 20 -11.16 -5.25 -20.30
C ARG A 20 -11.83 -4.78 -19.00
N LEU A 21 -12.63 -5.61 -18.36
CA LEU A 21 -13.25 -5.31 -17.06
C LEU A 21 -12.21 -5.18 -15.97
N GLY A 22 -11.19 -6.03 -15.95
CA GLY A 22 -10.05 -5.94 -15.04
C GLY A 22 -9.28 -4.63 -15.21
N LEU A 23 -9.01 -4.23 -16.45
CA LEU A 23 -8.33 -2.96 -16.77
C LEU A 23 -9.15 -1.75 -16.30
N ILE A 24 -10.45 -1.73 -16.57
CA ILE A 24 -11.36 -0.66 -16.12
C ILE A 24 -11.39 -0.58 -14.60
N ALA A 25 -11.49 -1.73 -13.92
CA ALA A 25 -11.49 -1.76 -12.45
C ALA A 25 -10.18 -1.22 -11.85
N VAL A 26 -9.03 -1.57 -12.42
CA VAL A 26 -7.72 -1.05 -11.99
C VAL A 26 -7.62 0.45 -12.26
N ALA A 27 -8.02 0.92 -13.44
CA ALA A 27 -8.01 2.35 -13.77
C ALA A 27 -8.90 3.15 -12.81
N PHE A 28 -10.10 2.64 -12.51
CA PHE A 28 -11.01 3.25 -11.54
C PHE A 28 -10.43 3.26 -10.12
N ALA A 29 -9.79 2.17 -9.69
CA ALA A 29 -9.13 2.11 -8.40
C ALA A 29 -7.99 3.14 -8.29
N ILE A 30 -7.15 3.28 -9.33
CA ILE A 30 -6.08 4.28 -9.39
C ILE A 30 -6.66 5.70 -9.31
N PHE A 31 -7.76 5.97 -10.03
CA PHE A 31 -8.46 7.25 -9.97
C PHE A 31 -8.95 7.57 -8.56
N LEU A 32 -9.55 6.60 -7.86
CA LEU A 32 -9.98 6.77 -6.47
C LEU A 32 -8.79 7.02 -5.54
N PHE A 33 -7.67 6.32 -5.71
CA PHE A 33 -6.45 6.57 -4.93
C PHE A 33 -5.91 7.98 -5.16
N ALA A 34 -5.79 8.42 -6.42
CA ALA A 34 -5.35 9.77 -6.74
C ALA A 34 -6.27 10.84 -6.15
N THR A 35 -7.58 10.63 -6.20
CA THR A 35 -8.56 11.52 -5.56
C THR A 35 -8.35 11.59 -4.05
N THR A 36 -8.09 10.45 -3.40
CA THR A 36 -7.78 10.40 -1.96
C THR A 36 -6.52 11.20 -1.63
N ASP A 37 -5.48 11.13 -2.46
CA ASP A 37 -4.22 11.86 -2.23
C ASP A 37 -4.41 13.39 -2.37
N VAL A 38 -5.22 13.82 -3.33
CA VAL A 38 -5.59 15.25 -3.49
C VAL A 38 -6.37 15.75 -2.27
N ILE A 39 -7.36 14.98 -1.81
CA ILE A 39 -8.16 15.31 -0.63
C ILE A 39 -7.26 15.34 0.61
N ALA A 40 -6.37 14.38 0.78
CA ALA A 40 -5.43 14.33 1.90
C ALA A 40 -4.52 15.55 1.92
N LYS A 41 -4.02 15.96 0.75
CA LYS A 41 -3.23 17.19 0.63
C LYS A 41 -4.04 18.43 1.01
N TRP A 42 -5.27 18.53 0.55
CA TRP A 42 -6.16 19.65 0.88
C TRP A 42 -6.41 19.74 2.40
N PHE A 43 -6.74 18.61 3.07
CA PHE A 43 -6.87 18.57 4.53
C PHE A 43 -5.57 18.95 5.25
N GLY A 44 -4.42 18.51 4.72
CA GLY A 44 -3.11 18.90 5.24
C GLY A 44 -2.90 20.44 5.23
N HIS A 45 -3.34 21.13 4.17
CA HIS A 45 -3.30 22.59 4.09
C HIS A 45 -4.31 23.28 5.03
N GLN A 46 -5.41 22.61 5.37
CA GLN A 46 -6.39 23.13 6.36
C GLN A 46 -5.90 22.94 7.83
N GLY A 47 -4.68 22.46 8.04
CA GLY A 47 -4.09 22.32 9.37
C GLY A 47 -4.25 20.95 10.01
N TYR A 48 -4.96 20.02 9.39
CA TYR A 48 -5.10 18.66 9.94
C TYR A 48 -3.74 17.96 10.05
N ALA A 49 -3.56 17.22 11.15
CA ALA A 49 -2.36 16.39 11.32
C ALA A 49 -2.41 15.18 10.37
N PRO A 50 -1.24 14.71 9.86
CA PRO A 50 -1.19 13.52 9.01
C PRO A 50 -1.88 12.30 9.64
N ALA A 51 -1.74 12.10 10.95
CA ALA A 51 -2.37 11.00 11.68
C ALA A 51 -3.91 11.05 11.60
N GLN A 52 -4.51 12.24 11.70
CA GLN A 52 -5.96 12.44 11.59
C GLN A 52 -6.47 12.06 10.20
N ILE A 53 -5.72 12.46 9.16
CA ILE A 53 -6.08 12.14 7.77
C ILE A 53 -5.99 10.63 7.54
N VAL A 54 -4.94 9.98 8.06
CA VAL A 54 -4.78 8.52 8.01
C VAL A 54 -5.90 7.81 8.76
N PHE A 55 -6.25 8.30 9.95
CA PHE A 55 -7.35 7.74 10.75
C PHE A 55 -8.67 7.76 9.97
N LEU A 56 -9.05 8.93 9.44
CA LEU A 56 -10.27 9.06 8.64
C LEU A 56 -10.27 8.12 7.42
N ARG A 57 -9.14 8.04 6.70
CA ARG A 57 -8.98 7.12 5.57
C ARG A 57 -9.30 5.68 5.95
N TYR A 58 -8.73 5.19 7.07
CA TYR A 58 -8.95 3.81 7.52
C TYR A 58 -10.32 3.62 8.16
N LEU A 59 -10.87 4.63 8.82
CA LEU A 59 -12.23 4.58 9.35
C LEU A 59 -13.25 4.36 8.24
N PHE A 60 -13.18 5.13 7.15
CA PHE A 60 -14.03 4.92 5.98
C PHE A 60 -13.68 3.61 5.25
N GLY A 61 -12.41 3.18 5.30
CA GLY A 61 -11.96 1.89 4.79
C GLY A 61 -12.55 0.68 5.53
N MET A 62 -13.16 0.86 6.71
CA MET A 62 -13.89 -0.20 7.42
C MET A 62 -15.21 -0.58 6.74
N ALA A 63 -15.81 0.31 5.95
CA ALA A 63 -17.07 0.01 5.27
C ALA A 63 -16.97 -1.18 4.30
N PRO A 64 -15.97 -1.25 3.37
CA PRO A 64 -15.72 -2.44 2.57
C PRO A 64 -15.43 -3.70 3.40
N VAL A 65 -14.69 -3.57 4.52
CA VAL A 65 -14.43 -4.69 5.43
C VAL A 65 -15.73 -5.29 5.93
N PHE A 66 -16.64 -4.44 6.41
CA PHE A 66 -17.93 -4.88 6.91
C PHE A 66 -18.76 -5.59 5.84
N LEU A 67 -18.77 -5.06 4.61
CA LEU A 67 -19.46 -5.70 3.48
C LEU A 67 -18.84 -7.06 3.12
N MET A 68 -17.51 -7.17 3.16
CA MET A 68 -16.80 -8.43 2.89
C MET A 68 -17.10 -9.46 3.98
N LEU A 69 -17.11 -9.05 5.25
CA LEU A 69 -17.39 -9.95 6.37
C LEU A 69 -18.85 -10.44 6.37
N ARG A 70 -19.80 -9.61 5.95
CA ARG A 70 -21.20 -10.05 5.77
C ARG A 70 -21.34 -11.17 4.73
N LYS A 71 -20.51 -11.13 3.66
CA LYS A 71 -20.55 -12.15 2.60
C LYS A 71 -19.78 -13.42 2.96
N SER A 72 -18.63 -13.30 3.60
CA SER A 72 -17.70 -14.43 3.84
C SER A 72 -17.79 -15.02 5.23
N GLY A 73 -18.49 -14.32 6.15
CA GLY A 73 -18.53 -14.69 7.57
C GLY A 73 -17.20 -14.44 8.29
N ILE A 74 -17.24 -14.61 9.63
CA ILE A 74 -16.09 -14.38 10.53
C ILE A 74 -15.01 -15.45 10.35
N ALA A 75 -15.36 -16.62 9.77
CA ALA A 75 -14.40 -17.71 9.54
C ALA A 75 -13.20 -17.30 8.65
N GLY A 76 -13.39 -16.33 7.75
CA GLY A 76 -12.32 -15.78 6.90
C GLY A 76 -11.27 -14.96 7.66
N LEU A 77 -11.51 -14.62 8.94
CA LEU A 77 -10.57 -13.88 9.78
C LEU A 77 -9.58 -14.78 10.54
N LYS A 78 -9.75 -16.10 10.49
CA LYS A 78 -8.79 -17.00 11.12
C LYS A 78 -7.40 -16.77 10.54
N THR A 79 -6.44 -16.45 11.41
CA THR A 79 -5.04 -16.28 11.06
C THR A 79 -4.15 -17.19 11.88
N GLN A 80 -3.09 -17.67 11.25
CA GLN A 80 -2.00 -18.40 11.93
C GLN A 80 -0.79 -17.51 12.20
N ARG A 81 -0.81 -16.24 11.71
CA ARG A 81 0.32 -15.31 11.76
C ARG A 81 -0.06 -13.93 12.33
N PRO A 82 -0.59 -13.85 13.57
CA PRO A 82 -1.06 -12.58 14.13
C PRO A 82 0.04 -11.51 14.20
N PHE A 83 1.27 -11.90 14.54
CA PHE A 83 2.42 -11.00 14.57
C PHE A 83 2.72 -10.39 13.18
N SER A 84 2.65 -11.19 12.12
CA SER A 84 2.86 -10.70 10.75
C SER A 84 1.78 -9.70 10.32
N HIS A 85 0.53 -9.89 10.75
CA HIS A 85 -0.55 -8.93 10.52
C HIS A 85 -0.31 -7.62 11.27
N GLY A 86 0.11 -7.67 12.54
CA GLY A 86 0.47 -6.50 13.33
C GLY A 86 1.63 -5.73 12.70
N LEU A 87 2.72 -6.42 12.36
CA LEU A 87 3.87 -5.80 11.69
C LEU A 87 3.46 -5.16 10.35
N ARG A 88 2.65 -5.85 9.55
CA ARG A 88 2.14 -5.32 8.28
C ARG A 88 1.29 -4.08 8.48
N ALA A 89 0.43 -4.06 9.50
CA ALA A 89 -0.38 -2.89 9.82
C ALA A 89 0.50 -1.69 10.20
N CYS A 90 1.54 -1.89 11.02
CA CYS A 90 2.51 -0.85 11.38
C CYS A 90 3.26 -0.32 10.14
N LEU A 91 3.74 -1.21 9.26
CA LEU A 91 4.49 -0.83 8.06
C LEU A 91 3.62 -0.03 7.09
N ILE A 92 2.40 -0.47 6.84
CA ILE A 92 1.46 0.21 5.93
C ILE A 92 0.97 1.53 6.54
N PHE A 93 0.69 1.55 7.85
CA PHE A 93 0.38 2.80 8.55
C PHE A 93 1.54 3.80 8.40
N GLY A 94 2.77 3.39 8.75
CA GLY A 94 3.95 4.25 8.64
C GLY A 94 4.19 4.76 7.22
N ALA A 95 4.00 3.89 6.21
CA ALA A 95 4.12 4.28 4.82
C ALA A 95 3.14 5.41 4.46
N ILE A 96 1.86 5.25 4.79
CA ILE A 96 0.83 6.26 4.47
C ILE A 96 1.00 7.51 5.32
N PHE A 97 1.38 7.37 6.59
CA PHE A 97 1.65 8.50 7.48
C PHE A 97 2.78 9.38 6.93
N PHE A 98 3.93 8.80 6.58
CA PHE A 98 5.05 9.54 6.00
C PHE A 98 4.72 10.12 4.63
N PHE A 99 3.95 9.41 3.81
CA PHE A 99 3.48 9.93 2.53
C PHE A 99 2.60 11.18 2.72
N PHE A 100 1.60 11.10 3.61
CA PHE A 100 0.71 12.24 3.86
C PHE A 100 1.41 13.40 4.54
N TRP A 101 2.39 13.12 5.38
CA TRP A 101 3.23 14.16 5.94
C TRP A 101 4.08 14.84 4.86
N GLY A 102 4.70 14.07 3.98
CA GLY A 102 5.48 14.60 2.86
C GLY A 102 4.65 15.45 1.91
N ILE A 103 3.47 14.97 1.46
CA ILE A 103 2.62 15.75 0.54
C ILE A 103 2.04 17.02 1.18
N LYS A 104 1.97 17.10 2.50
CA LYS A 104 1.63 18.32 3.21
C LYS A 104 2.71 19.41 3.02
N LEU A 105 3.98 19.00 2.95
CA LEU A 105 5.14 19.88 2.97
C LEU A 105 5.72 20.18 1.57
N MET A 106 5.39 19.35 0.55
CA MET A 106 5.94 19.48 -0.80
C MET A 106 4.86 19.36 -1.88
N PRO A 107 5.13 19.74 -3.14
CA PRO A 107 4.20 19.55 -4.25
C PRO A 107 3.83 18.09 -4.45
N LEU A 108 2.53 17.82 -4.68
CA LEU A 108 2.00 16.47 -4.84
C LEU A 108 2.66 15.72 -6.02
N THR A 109 2.92 16.43 -7.12
CA THR A 109 3.55 15.87 -8.31
C THR A 109 4.96 15.37 -8.04
N GLU A 110 5.76 16.11 -7.27
CA GLU A 110 7.11 15.71 -6.85
C GLU A 110 7.04 14.51 -5.92
N ALA A 111 6.14 14.55 -4.92
CA ALA A 111 5.96 13.46 -3.98
C ALA A 111 5.56 12.15 -4.68
N ILE A 112 4.60 12.20 -5.62
CA ILE A 112 4.19 11.02 -6.40
C ILE A 112 5.34 10.49 -7.24
N ALA A 113 6.11 11.38 -7.90
CA ALA A 113 7.25 10.97 -8.68
C ALA A 113 8.31 10.22 -7.84
N ILE A 114 8.59 10.71 -6.63
CA ILE A 114 9.49 10.04 -5.68
C ILE A 114 8.88 8.71 -5.20
N ALA A 115 7.57 8.66 -4.92
CA ALA A 115 6.88 7.45 -4.48
C ALA A 115 6.97 6.31 -5.53
N PHE A 116 7.14 6.63 -6.82
CA PHE A 116 7.43 5.63 -7.86
C PHE A 116 8.77 4.92 -7.68
N THR A 117 9.60 5.29 -6.70
CA THR A 117 10.75 4.48 -6.30
C THR A 117 10.35 3.20 -5.55
N ALA A 118 9.11 3.10 -5.04
CA ALA A 118 8.64 1.91 -4.32
C ALA A 118 8.80 0.60 -5.12
N PRO A 119 8.46 0.49 -6.41
CA PRO A 119 8.73 -0.72 -7.19
C PRO A 119 10.21 -1.13 -7.23
N LEU A 120 11.14 -0.16 -7.18
CA LEU A 120 12.57 -0.42 -7.14
C LEU A 120 12.96 -1.07 -5.81
N PHE A 121 12.47 -0.53 -4.69
CA PHE A 121 12.67 -1.13 -3.37
C PHE A 121 12.04 -2.52 -3.28
N VAL A 122 10.82 -2.73 -3.83
CA VAL A 122 10.20 -4.06 -3.88
C VAL A 122 11.09 -5.03 -4.63
N ALA A 123 11.63 -4.65 -5.79
CA ALA A 123 12.50 -5.50 -6.58
C ALA A 123 13.83 -5.82 -5.86
N LEU A 124 14.45 -4.83 -5.19
CA LEU A 124 15.66 -5.03 -4.40
C LEU A 124 15.44 -5.94 -3.19
N LEU A 125 14.34 -5.71 -2.45
CA LEU A 125 14.00 -6.48 -1.26
C LEU A 125 13.52 -7.90 -1.59
N SER A 126 12.97 -8.15 -2.78
CA SER A 126 12.55 -9.50 -3.18
C SER A 126 13.71 -10.50 -3.25
N ILE A 127 14.94 -10.02 -3.50
CA ILE A 127 16.13 -10.88 -3.57
C ILE A 127 16.42 -11.55 -2.22
N PRO A 128 16.70 -10.80 -1.13
CA PRO A 128 17.03 -11.40 0.16
C PRO A 128 15.85 -12.04 0.88
N PHE A 129 14.62 -11.50 0.70
CA PHE A 129 13.46 -11.95 1.48
C PHE A 129 12.63 -13.05 0.81
N LEU A 130 12.62 -13.10 -0.53
CA LEU A 130 11.87 -14.11 -1.28
C LEU A 130 12.76 -15.08 -2.04
N GLY A 131 14.08 -14.87 -2.03
CA GLY A 131 15.04 -15.71 -2.77
C GLY A 131 14.90 -15.60 -4.28
N GLU A 132 14.26 -14.53 -4.79
CA GLU A 132 14.05 -14.33 -6.22
C GLU A 132 15.39 -14.04 -6.92
N ARG A 133 15.64 -14.72 -8.06
CA ARG A 133 16.77 -14.39 -8.93
C ARG A 133 16.37 -13.26 -9.85
N VAL A 134 17.04 -12.13 -9.71
CA VAL A 134 16.78 -10.95 -10.55
C VAL A 134 17.62 -11.04 -11.81
N GLY A 135 16.98 -11.20 -12.97
CA GLY A 135 17.65 -11.19 -14.27
C GLY A 135 18.24 -9.81 -14.61
N LEU A 136 19.20 -9.80 -15.56
CA LEU A 136 19.92 -8.59 -15.98
C LEU A 136 18.98 -7.45 -16.40
N LEU A 137 17.89 -7.74 -17.13
CA LEU A 137 16.90 -6.73 -17.54
C LEU A 137 16.24 -6.02 -16.35
N ARG A 138 15.96 -6.77 -15.28
CA ARG A 138 15.36 -6.20 -14.05
C ARG A 138 16.39 -5.31 -13.34
N TRP A 139 17.67 -5.70 -13.30
CA TRP A 139 18.74 -4.87 -12.77
C TRP A 139 18.92 -3.57 -13.55
N LEU A 140 18.88 -3.62 -14.88
CA LEU A 140 18.92 -2.43 -15.72
C LEU A 140 17.72 -1.50 -15.46
N ALA A 141 16.51 -2.06 -15.33
CA ALA A 141 15.31 -1.28 -15.00
C ALA A 141 15.42 -0.61 -13.63
N ILE A 142 15.93 -1.33 -12.61
CA ILE A 142 16.19 -0.77 -11.26
C ILE A 142 17.18 0.39 -11.36
N PHE A 143 18.28 0.21 -12.09
CA PHE A 143 19.32 1.23 -12.23
C PHE A 143 18.78 2.49 -12.94
N ILE A 144 18.06 2.32 -14.05
CA ILE A 144 17.44 3.44 -14.78
C ILE A 144 16.41 4.16 -13.89
N GLY A 145 15.57 3.41 -13.19
CA GLY A 145 14.60 3.99 -12.26
C GLY A 145 15.27 4.74 -11.11
N PHE A 146 16.38 4.23 -10.57
CA PHE A 146 17.17 4.92 -9.55
C PHE A 146 17.77 6.23 -10.07
N LEU A 147 18.32 6.23 -11.30
CA LEU A 147 18.79 7.47 -11.94
C LEU A 147 17.66 8.48 -12.11
N GLY A 148 16.47 8.03 -12.53
CA GLY A 148 15.29 8.90 -12.61
C GLY A 148 14.91 9.51 -11.24
N ALA A 149 14.96 8.72 -10.18
CA ALA A 149 14.73 9.20 -8.83
C ALA A 149 15.78 10.26 -8.40
N MET A 150 17.05 10.06 -8.73
CA MET A 150 18.12 11.03 -8.45
C MET A 150 17.91 12.35 -9.17
N VAL A 151 17.47 12.31 -10.44
CA VAL A 151 17.14 13.53 -11.21
C VAL A 151 16.01 14.33 -10.56
N ILE A 152 15.02 13.65 -10.00
CA ILE A 152 13.88 14.30 -9.33
C ILE A 152 14.28 14.83 -7.95
N LEU A 153 14.98 14.03 -7.16
CA LEU A 153 15.43 14.39 -5.81
C LEU A 153 16.48 15.51 -5.80
N ARG A 154 17.29 15.61 -6.85
CA ARG A 154 18.40 16.58 -6.98
C ARG A 154 19.26 16.70 -5.74
N PRO A 155 19.80 15.58 -5.16
CA PRO A 155 20.57 15.61 -3.93
C PRO A 155 21.81 16.47 -4.12
N GLY A 156 22.16 17.26 -3.09
CA GLY A 156 23.32 18.14 -3.11
C GLY A 156 23.14 19.48 -3.85
N THR A 157 21.94 19.79 -4.29
CA THR A 157 21.60 21.12 -4.86
C THR A 157 20.69 21.89 -3.91
N GLU A 158 20.57 23.21 -4.10
CA GLU A 158 19.62 24.07 -3.36
C GLU A 158 18.14 23.68 -3.60
N ALA A 159 17.87 22.92 -4.67
CA ALA A 159 16.54 22.40 -4.97
C ALA A 159 16.20 21.13 -4.17
N PHE A 160 17.16 20.55 -3.44
CA PHE A 160 16.91 19.38 -2.59
C PHE A 160 16.01 19.73 -1.42
N ARG A 161 14.90 19.03 -1.29
CA ARG A 161 13.99 19.17 -0.16
C ARG A 161 14.19 18.03 0.83
N VAL A 162 14.49 18.36 2.07
CA VAL A 162 14.64 17.35 3.15
C VAL A 162 13.34 16.55 3.33
N GLU A 163 12.19 17.18 3.07
CA GLU A 163 10.86 16.55 3.09
C GLU A 163 10.72 15.38 2.12
N SER A 164 11.52 15.38 1.05
CA SER A 164 11.57 14.26 0.10
C SER A 164 11.97 12.95 0.76
N LEU A 165 12.75 12.99 1.85
CA LEU A 165 13.14 11.83 2.63
C LEU A 165 11.94 11.13 3.29
N LEU A 166 10.87 11.89 3.62
CA LEU A 166 9.62 11.31 4.14
C LEU A 166 8.97 10.42 3.08
N ILE A 167 8.98 10.85 1.81
CA ILE A 167 8.42 10.08 0.71
C ILE A 167 9.27 8.84 0.42
N VAL A 168 10.61 8.97 0.47
CA VAL A 168 11.51 7.81 0.31
C VAL A 168 11.29 6.81 1.45
N ALA A 169 11.18 7.26 2.69
CA ALA A 169 10.87 6.41 3.84
C ALA A 169 9.50 5.73 3.68
N SER A 170 8.50 6.46 3.21
CA SER A 170 7.18 5.91 2.85
C SER A 170 7.30 4.80 1.82
N ALA A 171 8.01 5.03 0.72
CA ALA A 171 8.22 4.06 -0.34
C ALA A 171 8.93 2.79 0.17
N LEU A 172 9.92 2.94 1.05
CA LEU A 172 10.64 1.82 1.66
C LEU A 172 9.73 1.01 2.58
N LEU A 173 9.00 1.65 3.51
CA LEU A 173 8.05 0.97 4.41
C LEU A 173 6.94 0.25 3.63
N PHE A 174 6.40 0.90 2.60
CA PHE A 174 5.42 0.29 1.70
C PHE A 174 5.99 -0.97 1.04
N SER A 175 7.23 -0.90 0.56
CA SER A 175 7.90 -2.01 -0.12
C SER A 175 8.12 -3.20 0.81
N ILE A 176 8.55 -2.95 2.06
CA ILE A 176 8.68 -4.01 3.08
C ILE A 176 7.30 -4.63 3.37
N GLY A 177 6.26 -3.80 3.51
CA GLY A 177 4.87 -4.26 3.68
C GLY A 177 4.38 -5.11 2.50
N MET A 178 4.76 -4.78 1.27
CA MET A 178 4.43 -5.56 0.07
C MET A 178 5.15 -6.91 0.04
N ILE A 179 6.43 -6.97 0.42
CA ILE A 179 7.19 -8.22 0.54
C ILE A 179 6.55 -9.13 1.60
N LEU A 180 6.21 -8.57 2.75
CA LEU A 180 5.50 -9.30 3.81
C LEU A 180 4.14 -9.82 3.33
N THR A 181 3.39 -9.01 2.57
CA THR A 181 2.12 -9.40 1.96
C THR A 181 2.29 -10.59 1.02
N ARG A 182 3.32 -10.58 0.16
CA ARG A 182 3.62 -11.71 -0.74
C ARG A 182 3.92 -12.99 0.05
N ASN A 183 4.70 -12.88 1.12
CA ASN A 183 5.02 -14.02 2.00
C ASN A 183 3.77 -14.57 2.70
N MET A 184 2.85 -13.71 3.12
CA MET A 184 1.61 -14.09 3.80
C MET A 184 0.56 -14.65 2.84
N ALA A 185 0.57 -14.28 1.57
CA ALA A 185 -0.45 -14.65 0.59
C ALA A 185 -0.58 -16.17 0.38
N ALA A 186 0.45 -16.95 0.71
CA ALA A 186 0.43 -18.41 0.63
C ALA A 186 -0.40 -19.06 1.76
N THR A 187 -0.59 -18.37 2.90
CA THR A 187 -1.20 -18.94 4.12
C THR A 187 -2.41 -18.16 4.62
N GLU A 188 -2.55 -16.91 4.22
CA GLU A 188 -3.58 -16.00 4.72
C GLU A 188 -4.57 -15.62 3.62
N THR A 189 -5.81 -15.38 4.00
CA THR A 189 -6.85 -14.93 3.07
C THR A 189 -6.74 -13.44 2.79
N ASN A 190 -7.19 -13.01 1.60
CA ASN A 190 -7.25 -11.57 1.27
C ASN A 190 -8.11 -10.79 2.27
N ILE A 191 -9.17 -11.42 2.79
CA ILE A 191 -10.09 -10.81 3.76
C ILE A 191 -9.38 -10.58 5.09
N SER A 192 -8.66 -11.59 5.62
CA SER A 192 -7.89 -11.43 6.85
C SER A 192 -6.83 -10.34 6.69
N MET A 193 -6.05 -10.40 5.59
CA MET A 193 -5.02 -9.40 5.32
C MET A 193 -5.58 -7.98 5.25
N PHE A 194 -6.70 -7.77 4.53
CA PHE A 194 -7.31 -6.45 4.40
C PHE A 194 -7.89 -5.97 5.72
N THR A 195 -8.63 -6.82 6.44
CA THR A 195 -9.28 -6.48 7.71
C THR A 195 -8.25 -6.11 8.77
N TYR A 196 -7.24 -6.96 9.01
CA TYR A 196 -6.22 -6.70 10.03
C TYR A 196 -5.39 -5.46 9.73
N THR A 197 -5.08 -5.20 8.45
CA THR A 197 -4.34 -3.98 8.09
C THR A 197 -5.20 -2.73 8.31
N THR A 198 -6.45 -2.74 7.85
CA THR A 198 -7.36 -1.59 7.99
C THR A 198 -7.65 -1.30 9.46
N SER A 199 -8.01 -2.34 10.25
CA SER A 199 -8.28 -2.18 11.68
C SER A 199 -7.04 -1.80 12.47
N GLY A 200 -5.90 -2.44 12.20
CA GLY A 200 -4.64 -2.15 12.89
C GLY A 200 -4.14 -0.74 12.60
N ALA A 201 -4.18 -0.32 11.33
CA ALA A 201 -3.77 1.03 10.95
C ALA A 201 -4.73 2.11 11.51
N ALA A 202 -6.04 1.82 11.58
CA ALA A 202 -7.00 2.71 12.24
C ALA A 202 -6.71 2.85 13.74
N LEU A 203 -6.44 1.75 14.44
CA LEU A 203 -6.09 1.77 15.87
C LEU A 203 -4.79 2.53 16.13
N ILE A 204 -3.74 2.24 15.33
CA ILE A 204 -2.45 2.92 15.47
C ILE A 204 -2.64 4.42 15.21
N SER A 205 -3.33 4.81 14.14
CA SER A 205 -3.53 6.22 13.81
C SER A 205 -4.33 6.97 14.89
N ALA A 206 -5.28 6.30 15.56
CA ALA A 206 -6.04 6.87 16.68
C ALA A 206 -5.16 7.19 17.89
N LEU A 207 -4.04 6.46 18.10
CA LEU A 207 -3.10 6.73 19.18
C LEU A 207 -2.22 7.95 18.93
N PHE A 208 -2.10 8.40 17.66
CA PHE A 208 -1.29 9.55 17.26
C PHE A 208 -2.14 10.79 16.92
N MET A 209 -3.44 10.75 17.17
CA MET A 209 -4.33 11.91 17.05
C MET A 209 -4.20 12.84 18.24
#